data_71ce028b2985d09720d3d33ce748496f
#
_entry.id   71ce028b2985d09720d3d33ce748496f
#
_cell.length_a   1.000
_cell.length_b   1.000
_cell.length_c   1.000
_cell.angle_alpha   90.00
_cell.angle_beta   90.00
_cell.angle_gamma   90.00
#
_symmetry.space_group_name_H-M   'P 1'
#
loop_
_entity.id
_entity.type
_entity.pdbx_description
1 polymer ?
#
loop_
_entity_poly.entity_id
_entity_poly.type
_entity_poly.pdbx_seq_one_letter_code
_entity_poly.pdbx_strand_id
1 'polypeptide(L)'
;MAYHLSTNVAAVLGNLAGGLAAVRPAVGGKDGAPPGYYKDTTGRWHRPNGQFASNAEVGITSPAKVSTGSHGNSLSDPRVNYGYALVDRDTNEILKFGETIHPTTRYSQDYLDAHNADMVILEQGNKLDIHLWQHDKIVEYQLEHGFFPSLNKSEW
;
A
#
# COMPACT_ATOMS: atom_id res chain seq x y z
N MET A 1 30.58 -42.11 -36.84
CA MET A 1 29.36 -41.30 -36.90
C MET A 1 29.70 -39.96 -36.33
N ALA A 2 29.81 -38.93 -37.17
CA ALA A 2 30.16 -37.60 -36.77
C ALA A 2 28.84 -36.81 -36.54
N TYR A 3 28.61 -36.30 -35.34
CA TYR A 3 27.45 -35.45 -35.03
C TYR A 3 27.76 -34.03 -35.47
N HIS A 4 27.02 -33.55 -36.44
CA HIS A 4 26.96 -32.13 -36.83
C HIS A 4 26.36 -31.35 -35.66
N LEU A 5 27.16 -30.55 -34.99
CA LEU A 5 26.69 -29.50 -34.12
C LEU A 5 26.23 -28.29 -34.97
N SER A 6 24.97 -28.07 -34.94
CA SER A 6 24.21 -27.06 -35.68
C SER A 6 24.66 -25.65 -35.35
N THR A 7 24.82 -24.85 -36.39
CA THR A 7 25.23 -23.44 -36.48
C THR A 7 24.21 -22.43 -35.94
N ASN A 8 23.58 -22.69 -34.82
CA ASN A 8 22.57 -21.76 -34.27
C ASN A 8 23.05 -20.89 -33.07
N VAL A 9 24.35 -20.96 -32.73
CA VAL A 9 24.89 -20.11 -31.63
C VAL A 9 25.32 -18.72 -32.10
N ALA A 10 25.54 -18.54 -33.42
CA ALA A 10 25.97 -17.24 -33.94
C ALA A 10 24.85 -16.20 -34.10
N ALA A 11 23.58 -16.61 -34.15
CA ALA A 11 22.45 -15.69 -34.34
C ALA A 11 21.96 -15.03 -33.05
N VAL A 12 22.29 -15.60 -31.86
CA VAL A 12 21.86 -15.02 -30.56
C VAL A 12 22.81 -13.94 -30.05
N LEU A 13 24.08 -13.94 -30.50
CA LEU A 13 25.07 -12.94 -30.11
C LEU A 13 25.05 -11.67 -30.97
N GLY A 14 24.38 -11.72 -32.13
CA GLY A 14 24.29 -10.56 -33.04
C GLY A 14 23.28 -9.47 -32.60
N ASN A 15 22.32 -9.79 -31.74
CA ASN A 15 21.29 -8.84 -31.30
C ASN A 15 21.60 -8.13 -29.97
N LEU A 16 22.71 -8.46 -29.32
CA LEU A 16 23.15 -7.74 -28.11
C LEU A 16 24.07 -6.55 -28.39
N ALA A 17 24.52 -6.39 -29.63
CA ALA A 17 25.38 -5.26 -30.02
C ALA A 17 24.61 -4.01 -30.49
N GLY A 18 23.28 -4.08 -30.60
CA GLY A 18 22.44 -2.97 -31.11
C GLY A 18 21.82 -2.07 -30.03
N GLY A 19 22.13 -2.23 -28.76
CA GLY A 19 21.43 -1.54 -27.66
C GLY A 19 22.27 -0.68 -26.72
N LEU A 20 23.56 -0.53 -26.95
CA LEU A 20 24.34 0.54 -26.32
C LEU A 20 24.20 1.79 -27.17
N ALA A 21 23.01 2.41 -27.15
CA ALA A 21 22.93 3.82 -27.46
C ALA A 21 23.90 4.50 -26.50
N ALA A 22 24.98 5.06 -27.05
CA ALA A 22 25.93 5.84 -26.30
C ALA A 22 25.12 6.81 -25.42
N VAL A 23 25.24 6.64 -24.09
CA VAL A 23 24.76 7.64 -23.14
C VAL A 23 25.59 8.88 -23.45
N ARG A 24 25.06 9.75 -24.31
CA ARG A 24 25.63 11.07 -24.53
C ARG A 24 25.57 11.74 -23.14
N PRO A 25 26.69 12.27 -22.63
CA PRO A 25 26.61 13.06 -21.43
C PRO A 25 25.63 14.19 -21.72
N ALA A 26 24.52 14.21 -20.98
CA ALA A 26 23.53 15.28 -21.10
C ALA A 26 24.26 16.57 -20.72
N VAL A 27 24.46 17.47 -21.68
CA VAL A 27 24.82 18.84 -21.38
C VAL A 27 23.61 19.42 -20.66
N GLY A 28 23.71 19.54 -19.33
CA GLY A 28 22.61 19.96 -18.49
C GLY A 28 22.05 21.30 -18.93
N GLY A 29 20.75 21.40 -19.08
CA GLY A 29 20.06 22.67 -19.13
C GLY A 29 20.28 23.46 -17.83
N LYS A 30 19.89 24.73 -17.78
CA LYS A 30 19.79 25.49 -16.52
C LYS A 30 19.04 24.58 -15.53
N ASP A 31 19.57 24.33 -14.36
CA ASP A 31 19.06 23.43 -13.30
C ASP A 31 19.40 21.93 -13.45
N GLY A 32 20.32 21.52 -14.34
CA GLY A 32 20.81 20.13 -14.43
C GLY A 32 19.89 19.15 -15.18
N ALA A 33 18.76 19.60 -15.71
CA ALA A 33 17.85 18.74 -16.46
C ALA A 33 18.35 18.43 -17.88
N PRO A 34 17.95 17.32 -18.54
CA PRO A 34 18.29 17.01 -19.91
C PRO A 34 17.79 18.09 -20.88
N PRO A 35 18.45 18.26 -22.05
CA PRO A 35 18.04 19.24 -23.04
C PRO A 35 16.58 19.08 -23.48
N GLY A 36 15.84 20.18 -23.54
CA GLY A 36 14.45 20.24 -23.98
C GLY A 36 13.41 20.03 -22.87
N TYR A 37 13.84 19.64 -21.65
CA TYR A 37 12.94 19.65 -20.50
C TYR A 37 12.76 21.08 -19.98
N TYR A 38 11.55 21.40 -19.54
CA TYR A 38 11.22 22.72 -19.01
C TYR A 38 10.30 22.63 -17.80
N LYS A 39 10.28 23.69 -16.98
CA LYS A 39 9.31 23.83 -15.89
C LYS A 39 8.14 24.71 -16.34
N ASP A 40 6.93 24.31 -15.95
CA ASP A 40 5.75 25.18 -16.07
C ASP A 40 5.71 26.24 -14.95
N THR A 41 4.70 27.08 -14.99
CA THR A 41 4.49 28.16 -14.00
C THR A 41 4.23 27.63 -12.58
N THR A 42 3.91 26.35 -12.43
CA THR A 42 3.72 25.67 -11.13
C THR A 42 4.99 25.00 -10.62
N GLY A 43 6.08 25.06 -11.40
CA GLY A 43 7.37 24.45 -11.07
C GLY A 43 7.49 22.96 -11.40
N ARG A 44 6.52 22.40 -12.13
CA ARG A 44 6.54 21.00 -12.58
C ARG A 44 7.37 20.83 -13.83
N TRP A 45 8.12 19.73 -13.91
CA TRP A 45 8.91 19.40 -15.06
C TRP A 45 8.08 18.76 -16.18
N HIS A 46 8.39 19.17 -17.42
CA HIS A 46 7.82 18.63 -18.64
C HIS A 46 8.93 18.12 -19.57
N ARG A 47 8.59 17.08 -20.32
CA ARG A 47 9.38 16.58 -21.45
C ARG A 47 9.22 17.52 -22.64
N PRO A 48 10.10 17.43 -23.66
CA PRO A 48 9.98 18.23 -24.89
C PRO A 48 8.64 18.06 -25.61
N ASN A 49 7.94 16.95 -25.40
CA ASN A 49 6.62 16.66 -25.99
C ASN A 49 5.43 17.19 -25.16
N GLY A 50 5.69 17.95 -24.10
CA GLY A 50 4.68 18.54 -23.22
C GLY A 50 4.13 17.61 -22.12
N GLN A 51 4.51 16.33 -22.08
CA GLN A 51 4.11 15.43 -21.00
C GLN A 51 4.88 15.73 -19.72
N PHE A 52 4.28 15.44 -18.57
CA PHE A 52 4.96 15.54 -17.28
C PHE A 52 6.19 14.63 -17.23
N ALA A 53 7.27 15.15 -16.68
CA ALA A 53 8.49 14.41 -16.39
C ALA A 53 8.63 14.16 -14.89
N SER A 54 9.15 12.99 -14.53
CA SER A 54 9.47 12.69 -13.15
C SER A 54 10.76 13.39 -12.71
N ASN A 55 10.94 13.61 -11.41
CA ASN A 55 12.17 14.16 -10.85
C ASN A 55 13.41 13.31 -11.21
N ALA A 56 13.25 11.98 -11.27
CA ALA A 56 14.32 11.07 -11.64
C ALA A 56 14.79 11.27 -13.09
N GLU A 57 13.88 11.58 -14.03
CA GLU A 57 14.21 11.84 -15.43
C GLU A 57 15.02 13.12 -15.62
N VAL A 58 14.83 14.09 -14.75
CA VAL A 58 15.55 15.38 -14.79
C VAL A 58 16.76 15.42 -13.86
N GLY A 59 17.18 14.25 -13.34
CA GLY A 59 18.37 14.14 -12.49
C GLY A 59 18.19 14.69 -11.08
N ILE A 60 16.98 15.05 -10.68
CA ILE A 60 16.68 15.44 -9.31
C ILE A 60 16.50 14.16 -8.50
N THR A 61 17.58 13.65 -7.95
CA THR A 61 17.51 12.66 -6.88
C THR A 61 17.09 13.40 -5.61
N SER A 62 15.77 13.50 -5.38
CA SER A 62 15.31 13.77 -4.03
C SER A 62 15.95 12.70 -3.15
N PRO A 63 16.62 13.07 -2.03
CA PRO A 63 17.04 12.07 -1.07
C PRO A 63 15.80 11.23 -0.81
N ALA A 64 15.96 9.90 -0.93
CA ALA A 64 14.86 8.99 -0.68
C ALA A 64 14.23 9.46 0.64
N LYS A 65 13.01 9.98 0.57
CA LYS A 65 12.24 10.29 1.76
C LYS A 65 12.15 8.94 2.44
N VAL A 66 13.00 8.70 3.42
CA VAL A 66 12.79 7.59 4.32
C VAL A 66 11.45 7.89 4.94
N SER A 67 10.41 7.29 4.35
CA SER A 67 9.08 7.34 4.88
C SER A 67 9.14 6.56 6.20
N THR A 68 9.52 7.25 7.26
CA THR A 68 9.45 6.74 8.63
C THR A 68 8.01 6.74 9.13
N GLY A 69 7.06 7.19 8.30
CA GLY A 69 5.64 7.10 8.55
C GLY A 69 5.08 5.85 7.88
N SER A 70 4.95 4.77 8.61
CA SER A 70 4.04 3.70 8.24
C SER A 70 2.64 4.32 8.12
N HIS A 71 1.99 4.18 6.95
CA HIS A 71 0.59 4.56 6.82
C HIS A 71 -0.22 3.70 7.80
N GLY A 72 -1.22 4.27 8.47
CA GLY A 72 -2.02 3.55 9.50
C GLY A 72 -2.66 2.24 9.03
N ASN A 73 -2.70 1.98 7.71
CA ASN A 73 -3.15 0.74 7.09
C ASN A 73 -1.99 -0.22 6.73
N SER A 74 -0.73 0.15 6.98
CA SER A 74 0.39 -0.76 6.75
C SER A 74 0.41 -1.85 7.81
N LEU A 75 0.49 -3.12 7.40
CA LEU A 75 0.62 -4.26 8.30
C LEU A 75 1.93 -4.24 9.12
N SER A 76 2.91 -3.44 8.70
CA SER A 76 4.17 -3.20 9.41
C SER A 76 4.15 -1.95 10.31
N ASP A 77 2.96 -1.41 10.62
CA ASP A 77 2.83 -0.28 11.56
C ASP A 77 3.33 -0.71 12.95
N PRO A 78 4.34 0.00 13.54
CA PRO A 78 4.92 -0.41 14.82
C PRO A 78 4.03 -0.07 16.03
N ARG A 79 2.93 0.66 15.83
CA ARG A 79 2.03 1.05 16.91
C ARG A 79 1.24 -0.15 17.42
N VAL A 80 0.93 -0.13 18.70
CA VAL A 80 0.01 -1.13 19.29
C VAL A 80 -1.37 -0.95 18.66
N ASN A 81 -1.93 -2.05 18.19
CA ASN A 81 -3.29 -2.15 17.69
C ASN A 81 -4.16 -2.91 18.69
N TYR A 82 -5.44 -2.62 18.66
CA TYR A 82 -6.46 -3.22 19.53
C TYR A 82 -7.52 -3.87 18.66
N GLY A 83 -7.78 -5.14 18.90
CA GLY A 83 -8.93 -5.87 18.39
C GLY A 83 -10.13 -5.64 19.31
N TYR A 84 -11.27 -5.30 18.73
CA TYR A 84 -12.48 -5.00 19.50
C TYR A 84 -13.72 -5.66 18.91
N ALA A 85 -14.74 -5.79 19.76
CA ALA A 85 -16.11 -6.03 19.32
C ALA A 85 -16.99 -4.80 19.63
N LEU A 86 -17.99 -4.55 18.79
CA LEU A 86 -19.19 -3.82 19.19
C LEU A 86 -20.23 -4.84 19.60
N VAL A 87 -20.77 -4.66 20.79
CA VAL A 87 -21.72 -5.57 21.42
C VAL A 87 -23.01 -4.83 21.70
N ASP A 88 -24.14 -5.40 21.32
CA ASP A 88 -25.45 -4.86 21.65
C ASP A 88 -25.66 -4.87 23.18
N ARG A 89 -26.10 -3.73 23.74
CA ARG A 89 -26.24 -3.55 25.19
C ARG A 89 -27.32 -4.39 25.83
N ASP A 90 -28.37 -4.71 25.09
CA ASP A 90 -29.53 -5.41 25.61
C ASP A 90 -29.43 -6.93 25.41
N THR A 91 -28.92 -7.34 24.23
CA THR A 91 -28.87 -8.75 23.83
C THR A 91 -27.51 -9.42 24.04
N ASN A 92 -26.44 -8.62 24.20
CA ASN A 92 -25.04 -9.05 24.16
C ASN A 92 -24.62 -9.69 22.83
N GLU A 93 -25.38 -9.48 21.75
CA GLU A 93 -25.03 -9.94 20.42
C GLU A 93 -23.82 -9.16 19.87
N ILE A 94 -22.94 -9.86 19.16
CA ILE A 94 -21.81 -9.22 18.46
C ILE A 94 -22.32 -8.53 17.20
N LEU A 95 -22.21 -7.21 17.16
CA LEU A 95 -22.58 -6.40 16.00
C LEU A 95 -21.41 -6.21 15.03
N LYS A 96 -20.17 -6.24 15.54
CA LYS A 96 -18.98 -6.00 14.70
C LYS A 96 -17.72 -6.51 15.40
N PHE A 97 -16.79 -7.06 14.62
CA PHE A 97 -15.38 -7.12 14.95
C PHE A 97 -14.60 -6.06 14.18
N GLY A 98 -13.57 -5.50 14.78
CA GLY A 98 -12.77 -4.46 14.17
C GLY A 98 -11.39 -4.30 14.83
N GLU A 99 -10.59 -3.44 14.22
CA GLU A 99 -9.27 -3.08 14.73
C GLU A 99 -9.10 -1.55 14.79
N THR A 100 -8.27 -1.08 15.70
CA THR A 100 -7.96 0.34 15.86
C THR A 100 -6.66 0.57 16.62
N ILE A 101 -5.97 1.67 16.31
CA ILE A 101 -4.86 2.19 17.13
C ILE A 101 -5.36 3.22 18.17
N HIS A 102 -6.63 3.61 18.11
CA HIS A 102 -7.22 4.63 18.97
C HIS A 102 -8.49 4.10 19.66
N PRO A 103 -8.36 3.21 20.65
CA PRO A 103 -9.51 2.53 21.24
C PRO A 103 -10.51 3.49 21.89
N THR A 104 -10.05 4.58 22.51
CA THR A 104 -10.90 5.53 23.23
C THR A 104 -11.63 6.54 22.34
N THR A 105 -11.19 6.70 21.09
CA THR A 105 -11.74 7.70 20.16
C THR A 105 -12.20 7.11 18.83
N ARG A 106 -12.22 5.77 18.73
CA ARG A 106 -12.63 5.06 17.49
C ARG A 106 -14.07 5.37 17.12
N TYR A 107 -14.95 5.45 18.11
CA TYR A 107 -16.35 5.77 17.95
C TYR A 107 -16.73 6.91 18.89
N SER A 108 -17.60 7.81 18.42
CA SER A 108 -18.24 8.79 19.30
C SER A 108 -19.32 8.11 20.13
N GLN A 109 -19.67 8.73 21.26
CA GLN A 109 -20.77 8.24 22.09
C GLN A 109 -22.09 8.23 21.30
N ASP A 110 -22.36 9.27 20.50
CA ASP A 110 -23.56 9.34 19.65
C ASP A 110 -23.66 8.16 18.67
N TYR A 111 -22.51 7.71 18.13
CA TYR A 111 -22.49 6.53 17.26
C TYR A 111 -22.83 5.26 18.03
N LEU A 112 -22.24 5.06 19.20
CA LEU A 112 -22.49 3.91 20.04
C LEU A 112 -23.96 3.87 20.50
N ASP A 113 -24.51 5.00 20.90
CA ASP A 113 -25.91 5.12 21.32
C ASP A 113 -26.89 4.87 20.15
N ALA A 114 -26.58 5.38 18.97
CA ALA A 114 -27.40 5.13 17.77
C ALA A 114 -27.48 3.66 17.36
N HIS A 115 -26.47 2.85 17.74
CA HIS A 115 -26.41 1.42 17.46
C HIS A 115 -26.75 0.57 18.70
N ASN A 116 -27.10 1.18 19.82
CA ASN A 116 -27.29 0.53 21.12
C ASN A 116 -26.11 -0.37 21.50
N ALA A 117 -24.86 0.10 21.22
CA ALA A 117 -23.67 -0.71 21.30
C ALA A 117 -22.66 -0.20 22.32
N ASP A 118 -21.92 -1.13 22.90
CA ASP A 118 -20.68 -0.86 23.62
C ASP A 118 -19.50 -1.40 22.87
N MET A 119 -18.36 -0.70 22.95
CA MET A 119 -17.11 -1.16 22.39
C MET A 119 -16.28 -1.86 23.45
N VAL A 120 -15.99 -3.14 23.23
CA VAL A 120 -15.21 -4.00 24.13
C VAL A 120 -13.88 -4.35 23.46
N ILE A 121 -12.76 -4.06 24.15
CA ILE A 121 -11.43 -4.50 23.68
C ILE A 121 -11.25 -5.97 24.07
N LEU A 122 -10.92 -6.78 23.06
CA LEU A 122 -10.77 -8.23 23.21
C LEU A 122 -9.33 -8.69 23.06
N GLU A 123 -8.52 -7.95 22.27
CA GLU A 123 -7.15 -8.32 21.99
C GLU A 123 -6.27 -7.07 21.80
N GLN A 124 -4.95 -7.21 21.97
CA GLN A 124 -3.99 -6.18 21.63
C GLN A 124 -2.69 -6.80 21.12
N GLY A 125 -2.04 -6.14 20.16
CA GLY A 125 -0.81 -6.64 19.58
C GLY A 125 -0.24 -5.73 18.51
N ASN A 126 0.64 -6.28 17.67
CA ASN A 126 1.09 -5.57 16.48
C ASN A 126 -0.01 -5.54 15.41
N LYS A 127 0.16 -4.69 14.40
CA LYS A 127 -0.85 -4.47 13.35
C LYS A 127 -1.21 -5.76 12.60
N LEU A 128 -0.23 -6.59 12.25
CA LEU A 128 -0.47 -7.82 11.50
C LEU A 128 -1.27 -8.83 12.33
N ASP A 129 -0.87 -9.05 13.59
CA ASP A 129 -1.54 -10.02 14.44
C ASP A 129 -3.00 -9.64 14.70
N ILE A 130 -3.28 -8.36 14.96
CA ILE A 130 -4.64 -7.89 15.21
C ILE A 130 -5.47 -7.89 13.91
N HIS A 131 -4.87 -7.62 12.77
CA HIS A 131 -5.56 -7.71 11.48
C HIS A 131 -6.00 -9.14 11.18
N LEU A 132 -5.12 -10.14 11.39
CA LEU A 132 -5.45 -11.55 11.23
C LEU A 132 -6.49 -11.99 12.27
N TRP A 133 -6.34 -11.60 13.54
CA TRP A 133 -7.31 -11.86 14.60
C TRP A 133 -8.72 -11.35 14.22
N GLN A 134 -8.82 -10.14 13.70
CA GLN A 134 -10.11 -9.58 13.24
C GLN A 134 -10.75 -10.46 12.15
N HIS A 135 -9.97 -10.83 11.15
CA HIS A 135 -10.43 -11.71 10.06
C HIS A 135 -10.95 -13.05 10.64
N ASP A 136 -10.15 -13.71 11.46
CA ASP A 136 -10.50 -15.00 12.04
C ASP A 136 -11.80 -14.92 12.85
N LYS A 137 -12.00 -13.85 13.64
CA LYS A 137 -13.23 -13.64 14.42
C LYS A 137 -14.46 -13.42 13.55
N ILE A 138 -14.33 -12.72 12.43
CA ILE A 138 -15.45 -12.53 11.49
C ILE A 138 -15.80 -13.84 10.80
N VAL A 139 -14.80 -14.61 10.35
CA VAL A 139 -15.00 -15.92 9.72
C VAL A 139 -15.60 -16.93 10.72
N GLU A 140 -15.10 -16.99 11.95
CA GLU A 140 -15.62 -17.82 13.03
C GLU A 140 -17.12 -17.54 13.26
N TYR A 141 -17.48 -16.26 13.40
CA TYR A 141 -18.88 -15.84 13.57
C TYR A 141 -19.74 -16.24 12.35
N GLN A 142 -19.25 -16.05 11.14
CA GLN A 142 -19.97 -16.44 9.92
C GLN A 142 -20.19 -17.95 9.84
N LEU A 143 -19.21 -18.74 10.22
CA LEU A 143 -19.34 -20.21 10.24
C LEU A 143 -20.35 -20.67 11.29
N GLU A 144 -20.42 -20.02 12.43
CA GLU A 144 -21.34 -20.37 13.52
C GLU A 144 -22.78 -19.94 13.23
N HIS A 145 -22.97 -18.73 12.67
CA HIS A 145 -24.28 -18.11 12.52
C HIS A 145 -24.82 -18.13 11.07
N GLY A 146 -23.97 -18.41 10.07
CA GLY A 146 -24.35 -18.41 8.65
C GLY A 146 -24.36 -17.03 7.98
N PHE A 147 -24.03 -15.96 8.71
CA PHE A 147 -23.95 -14.58 8.22
C PHE A 147 -22.87 -13.80 8.99
N PHE A 148 -22.46 -12.67 8.43
CA PHE A 148 -21.52 -11.76 9.10
C PHE A 148 -22.19 -11.01 10.27
N PRO A 149 -21.42 -10.55 11.30
CA PRO A 149 -21.94 -9.58 12.25
C PRO A 149 -22.56 -8.39 11.52
N SER A 150 -23.68 -7.87 12.02
CA SER A 150 -24.57 -6.93 11.29
C SER A 150 -23.89 -5.65 10.78
N LEU A 151 -22.79 -5.22 11.42
CA LEU A 151 -22.01 -4.04 11.05
C LEU A 151 -20.68 -4.40 10.35
N ASN A 152 -20.38 -5.67 10.09
CA ASN A 152 -19.33 -6.10 9.17
C ASN A 152 -19.94 -6.32 7.77
N LYS A 153 -19.29 -5.74 6.74
CA LYS A 153 -19.75 -5.86 5.34
C LYS A 153 -19.07 -6.99 4.57
N SER A 154 -17.99 -7.50 5.12
CA SER A 154 -17.14 -8.55 4.55
C SER A 154 -16.30 -9.16 5.67
N GLU A 155 -15.53 -10.17 5.33
CA GLU A 155 -14.56 -10.82 6.22
C GLU A 155 -13.32 -9.95 6.54
N TRP A 156 -13.21 -8.77 5.88
CA TRP A 156 -12.17 -7.76 6.08
C TRP A 156 -12.75 -6.37 6.31
#